data_011d1328588fb19a20ba6b9cd348aa25
#
_entry.id   011d1328588fb19a20ba6b9cd348aa25
#
_cell.length_a   1.000
_cell.length_b   1.000
_cell.length_c   1.000
_cell.angle_alpha   90.00
_cell.angle_beta   90.00
_cell.angle_gamma   90.00
#
_symmetry.space_group_name_H-M   'P 1'
#
loop_
_entity.id
_entity.type
_entity.pdbx_description
1 polymer ?
#
loop_
_entity_poly.entity_id
_entity_poly.type
_entity_poly.pdbx_seq_one_letter_code
_entity_poly.pdbx_strand_id
1 'polypeptide(L)'
;MDVRILTAEDPIEYEMGGINQVLVRQDIGLTFARILRSFLRQDPDIIMVGEIRDAETAEIAINASLTGHLVFSTLHTNDAAGAFARLIDMGVEPFLVASAVAAVMAQRLVRRLCPHCRKAEAFDMTLWNKTAPPPSQQAFAAVGCEQCTRTGYRGRRGIFELLPVTDAVESLIINRRPSGEIKAAAVAAGMRTLRDDGWDKVFAGVTTVEEVIRATEENE
;
A
#
# COMPACT_ATOMS: atom_id res chain seq x y z
N MET A 1 -27.90 -2.17 9.87
CA MET A 1 -27.06 -1.39 10.79
C MET A 1 -26.39 -0.32 9.95
N ASP A 2 -26.62 0.93 10.26
CA ASP A 2 -25.99 2.01 9.52
C ASP A 2 -24.58 2.20 10.10
N VAL A 3 -23.56 1.85 9.31
CA VAL A 3 -22.15 2.02 9.68
C VAL A 3 -21.80 3.49 9.51
N ARG A 4 -21.26 4.13 10.55
CA ARG A 4 -20.86 5.53 10.52
C ARG A 4 -19.42 5.68 10.09
N ILE A 5 -19.22 6.20 8.87
CA ILE A 5 -17.91 6.37 8.25
C ILE A 5 -17.55 7.86 8.24
N LEU A 6 -16.43 8.22 8.84
CA LEU A 6 -15.88 9.59 8.85
C LEU A 6 -14.52 9.60 8.19
N THR A 7 -14.28 10.57 7.30
CA THR A 7 -12.98 10.71 6.60
C THR A 7 -12.40 12.10 6.74
N ALA A 8 -11.10 12.20 6.97
CA ALA A 8 -10.33 13.44 6.91
C ALA A 8 -9.40 13.36 5.70
N GLU A 9 -9.50 14.30 4.76
CA GLU A 9 -8.85 14.22 3.45
C GLU A 9 -8.16 15.53 3.05
N ASP A 10 -7.09 15.45 2.26
CA ASP A 10 -6.32 16.61 1.78
C ASP A 10 -5.78 16.37 0.35
N PRO A 11 -6.58 16.67 -0.70
CA PRO A 11 -7.99 17.06 -0.70
C PRO A 11 -8.97 15.86 -0.72
N ILE A 12 -10.28 16.16 -0.75
CA ILE A 12 -11.31 15.16 -1.12
C ILE A 12 -11.23 14.93 -2.62
N GLU A 13 -10.87 13.69 -3.02
CA GLU A 13 -10.74 13.32 -4.44
C GLU A 13 -12.09 13.01 -5.09
N TYR A 14 -12.98 12.37 -4.34
CA TYR A 14 -14.31 12.01 -4.79
C TYR A 14 -15.33 12.22 -3.67
N GLU A 15 -16.40 12.94 -3.96
CA GLU A 15 -17.54 13.03 -3.04
C GLU A 15 -18.34 11.73 -3.04
N MET A 16 -18.50 11.13 -1.88
CA MET A 16 -19.19 9.84 -1.71
C MET A 16 -20.42 9.98 -0.81
N GLY A 17 -21.58 9.60 -1.35
CA GLY A 17 -22.83 9.60 -0.56
C GLY A 17 -22.74 8.58 0.60
N GLY A 18 -23.24 8.98 1.78
CA GLY A 18 -23.23 8.15 2.98
C GLY A 18 -21.93 8.16 3.80
N ILE A 19 -20.94 8.93 3.38
CA ILE A 19 -19.68 9.15 4.09
C ILE A 19 -19.58 10.61 4.50
N ASN A 20 -19.22 10.87 5.76
CA ASN A 20 -18.97 12.22 6.24
C ASN A 20 -17.51 12.57 5.98
N GLN A 21 -17.26 13.30 4.90
CA GLN A 21 -15.92 13.69 4.45
C GLN A 21 -15.58 15.10 4.93
N VAL A 22 -14.45 15.27 5.59
CA VAL A 22 -13.95 16.55 6.09
C VAL A 22 -12.66 16.91 5.37
N LEU A 23 -12.67 18.05 4.68
CA LEU A 23 -11.48 18.62 4.05
C LEU A 23 -10.57 19.25 5.09
N VAL A 24 -9.30 18.86 5.07
CA VAL A 24 -8.24 19.50 5.86
C VAL A 24 -8.04 20.95 5.38
N ARG A 25 -7.96 21.89 6.30
CA ARG A 25 -7.80 23.32 6.06
C ARG A 25 -6.73 23.86 7.00
N GLN A 26 -5.48 23.73 6.62
CA GLN A 26 -4.34 24.16 7.43
C GLN A 26 -4.32 25.68 7.66
N ASP A 27 -4.83 26.43 6.69
CA ASP A 27 -4.98 27.90 6.74
C ASP A 27 -5.81 28.42 7.94
N ILE A 28 -6.74 27.59 8.43
CA ILE A 28 -7.58 27.89 9.61
C ILE A 28 -7.28 26.95 10.80
N GLY A 29 -6.18 26.21 10.75
CA GLY A 29 -5.79 25.27 11.79
C GLY A 29 -6.65 24.00 11.87
N LEU A 30 -7.42 23.67 10.84
CA LEU A 30 -8.18 22.41 10.74
C LEU A 30 -7.28 21.31 10.18
N THR A 31 -6.43 20.74 11.05
CA THR A 31 -5.45 19.70 10.75
C THR A 31 -6.04 18.30 10.88
N PHE A 32 -5.36 17.27 10.36
CA PHE A 32 -5.73 15.87 10.56
C PHE A 32 -5.94 15.53 12.04
N ALA A 33 -4.98 15.88 12.91
CA ALA A 33 -5.07 15.62 14.34
C ALA A 33 -6.30 16.28 14.98
N ARG A 34 -6.60 17.52 14.63
CA ARG A 34 -7.77 18.24 15.15
C ARG A 34 -9.09 17.62 14.69
N ILE A 35 -9.17 17.22 13.43
CA ILE A 35 -10.33 16.53 12.85
C ILE A 35 -10.54 15.18 13.55
N LEU A 36 -9.49 14.37 13.70
CA LEU A 36 -9.57 13.07 14.38
C LEU A 36 -10.09 13.18 15.81
N ARG A 37 -9.57 14.13 16.60
CA ARG A 37 -10.09 14.36 17.95
C ARG A 37 -11.58 14.71 17.96
N SER A 38 -12.06 15.37 16.91
CA SER A 38 -13.49 15.67 16.77
C SER A 38 -14.28 14.43 16.42
N PHE A 39 -13.75 13.58 15.53
CA PHE A 39 -14.37 12.32 15.11
C PHE A 39 -14.64 11.38 16.28
N LEU A 40 -13.67 11.21 17.19
CA LEU A 40 -13.81 10.36 18.37
C LEU A 40 -14.96 10.75 19.31
N ARG A 41 -15.55 11.94 19.13
CA ARG A 41 -16.74 12.40 19.85
C ARG A 41 -18.03 12.30 19.03
N GLN A 42 -17.94 11.67 17.85
CA GLN A 42 -19.06 11.54 16.92
C GLN A 42 -19.55 10.09 16.78
N ASP A 43 -19.09 9.20 17.68
CA ASP A 43 -19.45 7.78 17.67
C ASP A 43 -19.25 7.12 16.28
N PRO A 44 -18.01 7.14 15.72
CA PRO A 44 -17.72 6.54 14.43
C PRO A 44 -17.49 5.04 14.55
N ASP A 45 -17.90 4.26 13.54
CA ASP A 45 -17.51 2.87 13.39
C ASP A 45 -16.18 2.77 12.61
N ILE A 46 -16.06 3.57 11.55
CA ILE A 46 -14.92 3.58 10.65
C ILE A 46 -14.37 5.00 10.51
N ILE A 47 -13.08 5.15 10.70
CA ILE A 47 -12.36 6.40 10.50
C ILE A 47 -11.34 6.20 9.35
N MET A 48 -11.31 7.12 8.39
CA MET A 48 -10.23 7.18 7.41
C MET A 48 -9.48 8.49 7.54
N VAL A 49 -8.17 8.39 7.71
CA VAL A 49 -7.23 9.52 7.71
C VAL A 49 -6.47 9.45 6.41
N GLY A 50 -6.66 10.45 5.56
CA GLY A 50 -6.05 10.48 4.23
C GLY A 50 -4.57 10.10 4.26
N GLU A 51 -3.83 10.67 5.21
CA GLU A 51 -2.45 10.29 5.48
C GLU A 51 -1.99 10.65 6.90
N ILE A 52 -0.98 9.94 7.39
CA ILE A 52 -0.28 10.25 8.64
C ILE A 52 1.10 10.82 8.30
N ARG A 53 1.31 12.10 8.64
CA ARG A 53 2.58 12.82 8.39
C ARG A 53 3.36 13.15 9.66
N ASP A 54 2.70 13.16 10.81
CA ASP A 54 3.24 13.62 12.08
C ASP A 54 2.89 12.73 13.25
N ALA A 55 3.66 12.86 14.35
CA ALA A 55 3.52 12.07 15.57
C ALA A 55 2.13 12.22 16.21
N GLU A 56 1.58 13.44 16.23
CA GLU A 56 0.30 13.72 16.87
C GLU A 56 -0.84 12.98 16.18
N THR A 57 -0.89 13.03 14.84
CA THR A 57 -1.87 12.31 14.03
C THR A 57 -1.72 10.80 14.19
N ALA A 58 -0.46 10.29 14.19
CA ALA A 58 -0.17 8.87 14.38
C ALA A 58 -0.67 8.37 15.73
N GLU A 59 -0.37 9.08 16.81
CA GLU A 59 -0.78 8.72 18.16
C GLU A 59 -2.32 8.67 18.30
N ILE A 60 -3.03 9.66 17.77
CA ILE A 60 -4.49 9.69 17.83
C ILE A 60 -5.10 8.54 17.03
N ALA A 61 -4.57 8.24 15.83
CA ALA A 61 -5.07 7.17 14.98
C ALA A 61 -4.85 5.78 15.62
N ILE A 62 -3.69 5.54 16.21
CA ILE A 62 -3.37 4.32 16.95
C ILE A 62 -4.29 4.15 18.16
N ASN A 63 -4.46 5.21 18.96
CA ASN A 63 -5.35 5.17 20.14
C ASN A 63 -6.82 4.93 19.74
N ALA A 64 -7.28 5.51 18.63
CA ALA A 64 -8.61 5.25 18.09
C ALA A 64 -8.79 3.76 17.75
N SER A 65 -7.80 3.14 17.10
CA SER A 65 -7.81 1.71 16.78
C SER A 65 -7.86 0.84 18.03
N LEU A 66 -7.06 1.16 19.05
CA LEU A 66 -7.05 0.44 20.34
C LEU A 66 -8.34 0.56 21.14
N THR A 67 -9.14 1.61 20.89
CA THR A 67 -10.45 1.81 21.52
C THR A 67 -11.61 1.22 20.73
N GLY A 68 -11.34 0.42 19.70
CA GLY A 68 -12.34 -0.40 18.98
C GLY A 68 -12.82 0.16 17.65
N HIS A 69 -12.30 1.30 17.19
CA HIS A 69 -12.62 1.84 15.87
C HIS A 69 -11.81 1.15 14.77
N LEU A 70 -12.40 0.93 13.62
CA LEU A 70 -11.66 0.54 12.42
C LEU A 70 -11.05 1.79 11.78
N VAL A 71 -9.71 1.86 11.80
CA VAL A 71 -8.99 3.03 11.28
C VAL A 71 -8.23 2.68 10.01
N PHE A 72 -8.48 3.41 8.94
CA PHE A 72 -7.68 3.36 7.70
C PHE A 72 -6.84 4.62 7.57
N SER A 73 -5.61 4.44 7.11
CA SER A 73 -4.75 5.57 6.76
C SER A 73 -3.73 5.19 5.70
N THR A 74 -3.01 6.18 5.19
CA THR A 74 -1.86 5.97 4.31
C THR A 74 -0.58 6.49 4.93
N LEU A 75 0.53 5.86 4.55
CA LEU A 75 1.90 6.24 4.90
C LEU A 75 2.74 6.28 3.63
N HIS A 76 3.69 7.20 3.56
CA HIS A 76 4.66 7.26 2.47
C HIS A 76 5.83 6.33 2.78
N THR A 77 5.71 5.06 2.35
CA THR A 77 6.75 4.03 2.48
C THR A 77 6.95 3.27 1.16
N ASN A 78 8.10 2.67 0.98
CA ASN A 78 8.42 1.96 -0.26
C ASN A 78 7.70 0.60 -0.34
N ASP A 79 7.54 -0.07 0.80
CA ASP A 79 6.88 -1.37 0.93
C ASP A 79 6.06 -1.44 2.23
N ALA A 80 5.37 -2.55 2.44
CA ALA A 80 4.50 -2.73 3.59
C ALA A 80 5.28 -2.82 4.92
N ALA A 81 6.45 -3.47 4.92
CA ALA A 81 7.25 -3.64 6.14
C ALA A 81 7.84 -2.30 6.63
N GLY A 82 8.14 -1.38 5.74
CA GLY A 82 8.64 -0.05 6.07
C GLY A 82 7.64 0.82 6.84
N ALA A 83 6.34 0.51 6.76
CA ALA A 83 5.33 1.28 7.47
C ALA A 83 5.47 1.19 9.00
N PHE A 84 5.88 0.05 9.53
CA PHE A 84 6.10 -0.13 10.97
C PHE A 84 7.27 0.73 11.47
N ALA A 85 8.40 0.70 10.76
CA ALA A 85 9.54 1.55 11.07
C ALA A 85 9.14 3.03 11.03
N ARG A 86 8.38 3.43 10.01
CA ARG A 86 7.92 4.82 9.86
C ARG A 86 7.05 5.28 11.03
N LEU A 87 6.12 4.46 11.53
CA LEU A 87 5.30 4.79 12.70
C LEU A 87 6.16 4.91 13.97
N ILE A 88 7.13 4.01 14.15
CA ILE A 88 8.07 4.05 15.29
C ILE A 88 8.95 5.30 15.22
N ASP A 89 9.46 5.67 14.04
CA ASP A 89 10.26 6.87 13.81
C ASP A 89 9.47 8.16 14.07
N MET A 90 8.15 8.13 13.89
CA MET A 90 7.25 9.23 14.28
C MET A 90 7.04 9.32 15.80
N GLY A 91 7.57 8.38 16.59
CA GLY A 91 7.50 8.39 18.05
C GLY A 91 6.41 7.49 18.64
N VAL A 92 5.71 6.70 17.82
CA VAL A 92 4.76 5.71 18.34
C VAL A 92 5.51 4.54 18.98
N GLU A 93 5.14 4.16 20.19
CA GLU A 93 5.78 3.04 20.87
C GLU A 93 5.55 1.71 20.12
N PRO A 94 6.58 0.87 19.93
CA PRO A 94 6.50 -0.36 19.13
C PRO A 94 5.38 -1.31 19.55
N PHE A 95 5.13 -1.45 20.85
CA PHE A 95 4.07 -2.31 21.33
C PHE A 95 2.66 -1.82 20.96
N LEU A 96 2.47 -0.48 20.84
CA LEU A 96 1.22 0.10 20.37
C LEU A 96 1.04 -0.12 18.87
N VAL A 97 2.11 0.04 18.09
CA VAL A 97 2.09 -0.26 16.64
C VAL A 97 1.73 -1.72 16.42
N ALA A 98 2.38 -2.64 17.11
CA ALA A 98 2.16 -4.08 17.00
C ALA A 98 0.72 -4.48 17.37
N SER A 99 0.14 -3.88 18.41
CA SER A 99 -1.21 -4.20 18.88
C SER A 99 -2.32 -3.53 18.06
N ALA A 100 -2.08 -2.36 17.47
CA ALA A 100 -3.09 -1.57 16.78
C ALA A 100 -3.18 -1.86 15.27
N VAL A 101 -2.05 -2.18 14.63
CA VAL A 101 -2.00 -2.38 13.17
C VAL A 101 -2.37 -3.82 12.84
N ALA A 102 -3.51 -4.01 12.20
CA ALA A 102 -3.94 -5.35 11.77
C ALA A 102 -3.22 -5.83 10.50
N ALA A 103 -3.00 -4.94 9.55
CA ALA A 103 -2.30 -5.23 8.29
C ALA A 103 -1.79 -3.95 7.62
N VAL A 104 -0.79 -4.10 6.77
CA VAL A 104 -0.31 -3.05 5.87
C VAL A 104 -0.38 -3.55 4.44
N MET A 105 -0.98 -2.74 3.55
CA MET A 105 -0.98 -2.99 2.12
C MET A 105 -0.13 -1.95 1.40
N ALA A 106 0.88 -2.38 0.66
CA ALA A 106 1.59 -1.51 -0.26
C ALA A 106 1.07 -1.68 -1.68
N GLN A 107 1.11 -0.59 -2.44
CA GLN A 107 0.65 -0.52 -3.81
C GLN A 107 1.63 0.27 -4.67
N ARG A 108 1.83 -0.20 -5.91
CA ARG A 108 2.48 0.57 -6.98
C ARG A 108 1.66 0.49 -8.25
N LEU A 109 1.78 1.51 -9.10
CA LEU A 109 1.13 1.51 -10.41
C LEU A 109 2.14 1.18 -11.50
N VAL A 110 1.80 0.20 -12.33
CA VAL A 110 2.51 -0.16 -13.56
C VAL A 110 1.67 0.22 -14.77
N ARG A 111 2.30 0.59 -15.87
CA ARG A 111 1.58 0.86 -17.12
C ARG A 111 1.02 -0.42 -17.70
N ARG A 112 -0.22 -0.38 -18.17
CA ARG A 112 -0.88 -1.52 -18.80
C ARG A 112 -0.53 -1.59 -20.27
N LEU A 113 -0.11 -2.76 -20.74
CA LEU A 113 0.14 -3.02 -22.14
C LEU A 113 -1.09 -2.74 -23.01
N CYS A 114 -0.86 -2.13 -24.16
CA CYS A 114 -1.89 -1.95 -25.16
C CYS A 114 -2.30 -3.30 -25.76
N PRO A 115 -3.57 -3.71 -25.68
CA PRO A 115 -4.01 -5.02 -26.18
C PRO A 115 -3.88 -5.16 -27.69
N HIS A 116 -3.83 -4.05 -28.42
CA HIS A 116 -3.80 -4.05 -29.89
C HIS A 116 -2.40 -4.25 -30.48
N CYS A 117 -1.34 -3.96 -29.71
CA CYS A 117 0.02 -4.00 -30.26
C CYS A 117 1.04 -4.71 -29.37
N ARG A 118 0.64 -5.25 -28.21
CA ARG A 118 1.56 -6.07 -27.41
C ARG A 118 2.02 -7.28 -28.22
N LYS A 119 3.30 -7.61 -28.15
CA LYS A 119 3.89 -8.75 -28.85
C LYS A 119 4.47 -9.72 -27.82
N ALA A 120 4.19 -11.00 -28.02
CA ALA A 120 4.78 -12.05 -27.21
C ALA A 120 6.28 -12.11 -27.41
N GLU A 121 7.02 -12.32 -26.33
CA GLU A 121 8.47 -12.53 -26.30
C GLU A 121 8.84 -13.55 -25.24
N ALA A 122 10.09 -14.07 -25.29
CA ALA A 122 10.60 -14.98 -24.27
C ALA A 122 10.85 -14.19 -22.98
N PHE A 123 10.48 -14.79 -21.85
CA PHE A 123 10.83 -14.25 -20.53
C PHE A 123 12.31 -14.53 -20.23
N ASP A 124 13.03 -13.51 -19.79
CA ASP A 124 14.41 -13.68 -19.35
C ASP A 124 14.45 -14.41 -17.99
N MET A 125 14.84 -15.66 -18.02
CA MET A 125 14.92 -16.55 -16.86
C MET A 125 15.93 -16.09 -15.81
N THR A 126 16.90 -15.23 -16.15
CA THR A 126 17.88 -14.69 -15.18
C THR A 126 17.23 -13.76 -14.15
N LEU A 127 16.07 -13.20 -14.48
CA LEU A 127 15.27 -12.32 -13.60
C LEU A 127 14.40 -13.11 -12.61
N TRP A 128 14.28 -14.44 -12.79
CA TRP A 128 13.49 -15.30 -11.94
C TRP A 128 14.34 -15.86 -10.80
N ASN A 129 14.10 -15.35 -9.60
CA ASN A 129 14.89 -15.69 -8.41
C ASN A 129 14.21 -16.68 -7.46
N LYS A 130 13.16 -17.39 -7.93
CA LYS A 130 12.43 -18.36 -7.11
C LYS A 130 12.86 -19.80 -7.44
N THR A 131 12.78 -20.68 -6.42
CA THR A 131 13.09 -22.11 -6.56
C THR A 131 12.09 -22.81 -7.47
N ALA A 132 10.78 -22.47 -7.38
CA ALA A 132 9.76 -23.01 -8.27
C ALA A 132 9.87 -22.35 -9.66
N PRO A 133 9.66 -23.10 -10.76
CA PRO A 133 9.67 -22.54 -12.10
C PRO A 133 8.56 -21.47 -12.26
N PRO A 134 8.74 -20.50 -13.16
CA PRO A 134 7.69 -19.53 -13.47
C PRO A 134 6.47 -20.21 -14.12
N PRO A 135 5.27 -19.67 -13.96
CA PRO A 135 4.05 -20.23 -14.54
C PRO A 135 4.04 -20.19 -16.08
N SER A 136 4.91 -19.36 -16.67
CA SER A 136 5.08 -19.22 -18.11
C SER A 136 6.50 -18.81 -18.44
N GLN A 137 7.01 -19.20 -19.59
CA GLN A 137 8.26 -18.67 -20.18
C GLN A 137 7.99 -17.55 -21.20
N GLN A 138 6.75 -17.08 -21.26
CA GLN A 138 6.33 -16.03 -22.18
C GLN A 138 6.06 -14.75 -21.41
N ALA A 139 6.61 -13.65 -21.89
CA ALA A 139 6.32 -12.28 -21.52
C ALA A 139 5.76 -11.51 -22.72
N PHE A 140 5.55 -10.21 -22.59
CA PHE A 140 5.03 -9.38 -23.66
C PHE A 140 5.75 -8.04 -23.69
N ALA A 141 6.18 -7.63 -24.90
CA ALA A 141 6.77 -6.32 -25.15
C ALA A 141 5.73 -5.28 -25.57
N ALA A 142 6.04 -4.02 -25.26
CA ALA A 142 5.29 -2.84 -25.70
C ALA A 142 5.81 -2.38 -27.06
N VAL A 143 5.03 -2.56 -28.13
CA VAL A 143 5.45 -2.20 -29.49
C VAL A 143 5.07 -0.76 -29.85
N GLY A 144 3.81 -0.40 -29.64
CA GLY A 144 3.25 0.89 -30.04
C GLY A 144 2.38 0.82 -31.32
N CYS A 145 1.24 1.48 -31.27
CA CYS A 145 0.32 1.65 -32.39
C CYS A 145 -0.46 2.96 -32.23
N GLU A 146 -1.28 3.31 -33.22
CA GLU A 146 -2.10 4.53 -33.16
C GLU A 146 -3.07 4.54 -31.96
N GLN A 147 -3.62 3.38 -31.57
CA GLN A 147 -4.55 3.22 -30.44
C GLN A 147 -3.94 3.60 -29.08
N CYS A 148 -2.63 3.52 -28.94
CA CYS A 148 -1.89 3.87 -27.72
C CYS A 148 -0.95 5.07 -27.95
N THR A 149 -1.16 5.87 -28.97
CA THR A 149 -0.30 7.00 -29.34
C THR A 149 1.18 6.60 -29.43
N ARG A 150 1.43 5.42 -30.01
CA ARG A 150 2.75 4.78 -30.23
C ARG A 150 3.56 4.47 -28.95
N THR A 151 2.95 4.56 -27.77
CA THR A 151 3.63 4.29 -26.49
C THR A 151 3.72 2.79 -26.16
N GLY A 152 2.88 1.95 -26.75
CA GLY A 152 2.75 0.54 -26.37
C GLY A 152 1.92 0.30 -25.09
N TYR A 153 1.49 1.36 -24.40
CA TYR A 153 0.75 1.28 -23.14
C TYR A 153 -0.57 2.05 -23.19
N ARG A 154 -1.57 1.58 -22.40
CA ARG A 154 -2.86 2.25 -22.26
C ARG A 154 -3.44 2.04 -20.87
N GLY A 155 -3.45 3.09 -20.06
CA GLY A 155 -3.88 3.05 -18.66
C GLY A 155 -2.83 2.43 -17.72
N ARG A 156 -3.24 2.21 -16.49
CA ARG A 156 -2.39 1.71 -15.40
C ARG A 156 -3.07 0.55 -14.69
N ARG A 157 -2.29 -0.28 -14.01
CA ARG A 157 -2.75 -1.37 -13.15
C ARG A 157 -1.97 -1.35 -11.83
N GLY A 158 -2.65 -1.57 -10.71
CA GLY A 158 -2.00 -1.73 -9.41
C GLY A 158 -1.30 -3.08 -9.31
N ILE A 159 -0.13 -3.09 -8.68
CA ILE A 159 0.49 -4.26 -8.07
C ILE A 159 0.47 -4.06 -6.56
N PHE A 160 0.28 -5.14 -5.81
CA PHE A 160 -0.01 -5.09 -4.39
C PHE A 160 0.82 -6.10 -3.61
N GLU A 161 1.14 -5.75 -2.36
CA GLU A 161 1.55 -6.70 -1.33
C GLU A 161 0.73 -6.42 -0.07
N LEU A 162 0.30 -7.47 0.61
CA LEU A 162 -0.47 -7.38 1.84
C LEU A 162 0.30 -8.10 2.94
N LEU A 163 0.67 -7.37 3.98
CA LEU A 163 1.38 -7.85 5.15
C LEU A 163 0.43 -7.84 6.35
N PRO A 164 -0.17 -8.98 6.74
CA PRO A 164 -0.91 -9.08 7.99
C PRO A 164 0.05 -9.12 9.19
N VAL A 165 -0.33 -8.49 10.29
CA VAL A 165 0.43 -8.58 11.54
C VAL A 165 0.09 -9.90 12.24
N THR A 166 0.99 -10.88 12.10
CA THR A 166 0.94 -12.16 12.79
C THR A 166 1.78 -12.09 14.07
N ASP A 167 1.66 -13.05 14.99
CA ASP A 167 2.46 -13.11 16.23
C ASP A 167 3.97 -13.00 15.97
N ALA A 168 4.45 -13.62 14.88
CA ALA A 168 5.86 -13.54 14.47
C ALA A 168 6.24 -12.11 14.03
N VAL A 169 5.40 -11.44 13.27
CA VAL A 169 5.60 -10.04 12.83
C VAL A 169 5.49 -9.11 14.03
N GLU A 170 4.51 -9.29 14.89
CA GLU A 170 4.32 -8.52 16.13
C GLU A 170 5.57 -8.55 17.01
N SER A 171 6.14 -9.74 17.25
CA SER A 171 7.37 -9.90 18.01
C SER A 171 8.55 -9.11 17.42
N LEU A 172 8.69 -9.09 16.09
CA LEU A 172 9.75 -8.34 15.42
C LEU A 172 9.55 -6.83 15.55
N ILE A 173 8.30 -6.34 15.45
CA ILE A 173 7.95 -4.92 15.61
C ILE A 173 8.30 -4.47 17.05
N ILE A 174 7.86 -5.21 18.08
CA ILE A 174 8.11 -4.90 19.49
C ILE A 174 9.62 -4.80 19.77
N ASN A 175 10.40 -5.70 19.17
CA ASN A 175 11.86 -5.73 19.32
C ASN A 175 12.60 -4.76 18.36
N ARG A 176 11.90 -3.86 17.69
CA ARG A 176 12.44 -2.85 16.76
C ARG A 176 13.38 -3.47 15.72
N ARG A 177 13.01 -4.66 15.17
CA ARG A 177 13.84 -5.32 14.16
C ARG A 177 13.74 -4.57 12.83
N PRO A 178 14.80 -4.60 12.00
CA PRO A 178 14.81 -3.96 10.69
C PRO A 178 13.65 -4.41 9.80
N SER A 179 13.13 -3.51 8.96
CA SER A 179 12.02 -3.81 8.03
C SER A 179 12.30 -5.01 7.12
N GLY A 180 13.57 -5.24 6.75
CA GLY A 180 13.98 -6.43 5.98
C GLY A 180 13.73 -7.75 6.70
N GLU A 181 13.91 -7.81 8.02
CA GLU A 181 13.61 -9.02 8.81
C GLU A 181 12.10 -9.24 8.93
N ILE A 182 11.34 -8.16 9.12
CA ILE A 182 9.87 -8.21 9.14
C ILE A 182 9.35 -8.73 7.79
N LYS A 183 9.88 -8.20 6.68
CA LYS A 183 9.54 -8.63 5.33
C LYS A 183 9.88 -10.11 5.11
N ALA A 184 11.08 -10.54 5.51
CA ALA A 184 11.50 -11.93 5.38
C ALA A 184 10.59 -12.89 6.16
N ALA A 185 10.20 -12.55 7.39
CA ALA A 185 9.28 -13.33 8.19
C ALA A 185 7.88 -13.40 7.56
N ALA A 186 7.37 -12.27 7.04
CA ALA A 186 6.09 -12.23 6.35
C ALA A 186 6.09 -13.08 5.08
N VAL A 187 7.16 -13.02 4.28
CA VAL A 187 7.32 -13.86 3.07
C VAL A 187 7.39 -15.35 3.44
N ALA A 188 8.13 -15.71 4.50
CA ALA A 188 8.17 -17.08 4.98
C ALA A 188 6.79 -17.59 5.46
N ALA A 189 5.93 -16.68 5.95
CA ALA A 189 4.54 -16.97 6.31
C ALA A 189 3.56 -16.95 5.11
N GLY A 190 4.05 -16.73 3.88
CA GLY A 190 3.26 -16.78 2.66
C GLY A 190 2.85 -15.41 2.08
N MET A 191 3.36 -14.30 2.60
CA MET A 191 3.16 -13.00 1.99
C MET A 191 3.74 -12.99 0.57
N ARG A 192 2.98 -12.44 -0.38
CA ARG A 192 3.43 -12.17 -1.74
C ARG A 192 3.88 -10.72 -1.85
N THR A 193 5.10 -10.51 -2.36
CA THR A 193 5.67 -9.17 -2.53
C THR A 193 5.06 -8.43 -3.73
N LEU A 194 5.26 -7.10 -3.79
CA LEU A 194 4.91 -6.30 -4.98
C LEU A 194 5.47 -6.91 -6.27
N ARG A 195 6.72 -7.42 -6.21
CA ARG A 195 7.38 -8.04 -7.37
C ARG A 195 6.72 -9.35 -7.76
N ASP A 196 6.25 -10.15 -6.80
CA ASP A 196 5.52 -11.39 -7.07
C ASP A 196 4.19 -11.15 -7.77
N ASP A 197 3.42 -10.19 -7.29
CA ASP A 197 2.17 -9.78 -7.91
C ASP A 197 2.41 -9.13 -9.28
N GLY A 198 3.54 -8.43 -9.41
CA GLY A 198 4.01 -7.88 -10.69
C GLY A 198 4.30 -8.98 -11.71
N TRP A 199 5.02 -10.05 -11.32
CA TRP A 199 5.32 -11.18 -12.22
C TRP A 199 4.06 -11.87 -12.73
N ASP A 200 3.05 -12.08 -11.88
CA ASP A 200 1.78 -12.62 -12.34
C ASP A 200 1.16 -11.78 -13.46
N LYS A 201 1.26 -10.45 -13.34
CA LYS A 201 0.74 -9.52 -14.34
C LYS A 201 1.57 -9.49 -15.62
N VAL A 202 2.89 -9.75 -15.54
CA VAL A 202 3.76 -9.95 -16.71
C VAL A 202 3.33 -11.20 -17.46
N PHE A 203 3.21 -12.34 -16.78
CA PHE A 203 2.81 -13.60 -17.42
C PHE A 203 1.38 -13.57 -17.96
N ALA A 204 0.50 -12.79 -17.35
CA ALA A 204 -0.84 -12.52 -17.88
C ALA A 204 -0.87 -11.53 -19.06
N GLY A 205 0.28 -10.96 -19.45
CA GLY A 205 0.39 -9.96 -20.51
C GLY A 205 -0.32 -8.64 -20.20
N VAL A 206 -0.42 -8.29 -18.93
CA VAL A 206 -1.02 -7.03 -18.46
C VAL A 206 0.00 -5.89 -18.48
N THR A 207 1.27 -6.19 -18.17
CA THR A 207 2.36 -5.22 -18.13
C THR A 207 3.65 -5.86 -18.65
N THR A 208 4.73 -5.10 -18.73
CA THR A 208 6.05 -5.59 -19.14
C THR A 208 6.95 -5.89 -17.94
N VAL A 209 8.04 -6.62 -18.19
CA VAL A 209 9.09 -6.92 -17.22
C VAL A 209 9.69 -5.62 -16.68
N GLU A 210 10.03 -4.67 -17.55
CA GLU A 210 10.68 -3.39 -17.19
C GLU A 210 9.80 -2.56 -16.27
N GLU A 211 8.48 -2.57 -16.48
CA GLU A 211 7.55 -1.84 -15.63
C GLU A 211 7.53 -2.40 -14.20
N VAL A 212 7.57 -3.73 -14.05
CA VAL A 212 7.61 -4.37 -12.74
C VAL A 212 8.93 -4.09 -12.05
N ILE A 213 10.06 -4.26 -12.74
CA ILE A 213 11.39 -3.96 -12.20
C ILE A 213 11.42 -2.50 -11.72
N ARG A 214 11.11 -1.54 -12.60
CA ARG A 214 11.09 -0.11 -12.28
C ARG A 214 10.21 0.24 -11.07
N ALA A 215 9.05 -0.40 -10.94
CA ALA A 215 8.10 -0.12 -9.86
C ALA A 215 8.47 -0.78 -8.53
N THR A 216 9.35 -1.79 -8.56
CA THR A 216 9.76 -2.59 -7.39
C THR A 216 11.25 -2.53 -7.10
N GLU A 217 12.05 -1.76 -7.87
CA GLU A 217 13.40 -1.39 -7.48
C GLU A 217 13.31 -0.48 -6.26
N GLU A 218 14.01 -0.88 -5.20
CA GLU A 218 14.25 0.00 -4.07
C GLU A 218 15.13 1.14 -4.58
N ASN A 219 14.65 2.36 -4.55
CA ASN A 219 15.52 3.51 -4.76
C ASN A 219 16.50 3.50 -3.59
N GLU A 220 17.76 3.16 -3.89
CA GLU A 220 18.91 3.30 -2.99
C GLU A 220 19.08 4.75 -2.51
#